data_530d8430b0b98be0bb16dceb9b208b95
#
_entry.id   530d8430b0b98be0bb16dceb9b208b95
#
_cell.length_a   1.000
_cell.length_b   1.000
_cell.length_c   1.000
_cell.angle_alpha   90.00
_cell.angle_beta   90.00
_cell.angle_gamma   90.00
#
_symmetry.space_group_name_H-M   'P 1'
#
loop_
_entity.id
_entity.type
_entity.pdbx_description
1 polymer ?
#
loop_
_entity_poly.entity_id
_entity_poly.type
_entity_poly.pdbx_seq_one_letter_code
_entity_poly.pdbx_strand_id
1 'polypeptide(L)'
;MPNHGSPETPRQFFSRPHKVGRAAAPRHLQLESLERRELLTGNLPWGTYEFRSIDGSGNNLEHPDWGAAGTALLRMMPASYMDGKGEMMVEVSDRANPRTISNRIAAQGDQSIVNDRQLSDFIWQWGQFLDHDLSLTHADAVYGHEPIPMPEGGDPLFGYQDIPFRRSEFALDDQSTRQQINQLTAFIDASNVYGSDPERAAGLRTFEGGRLRQSDNGLLPLNSLENPLPNDGEIPGSPMFVAGDSRANEQVALTSMHTLFVREHNRLAELIARHDPKATDEQIYQLARKLVGAEMQIITYEEFLPALLGHRRPSAYMGSGRPGYDATMSPSIANEFSAALFRVGHSMLSPQLLLVEGKTIVGELPLKEAFFRPDFLKNDPQNLERVLRGLATQRAQEIDNKIIDDVRNFLFGPPGSGGMDLVALNIQRGRDHGLPDYNSL
;
A
#
# COMPACT_ATOMS: atom_id res chain seq x y z
N MET A 1 70.88 -32.06 -9.53
CA MET A 1 71.41 -30.98 -8.67
C MET A 1 70.32 -29.98 -8.50
N PRO A 2 69.86 -29.76 -7.28
CA PRO A 2 68.64 -28.93 -6.99
C PRO A 2 69.02 -27.47 -6.79
N ASN A 3 68.12 -26.61 -7.20
CA ASN A 3 68.23 -25.16 -6.89
C ASN A 3 67.25 -24.78 -5.78
N HIS A 4 67.78 -24.13 -4.80
CA HIS A 4 67.12 -23.69 -3.56
C HIS A 4 66.16 -22.53 -3.83
N GLY A 5 64.89 -22.70 -3.47
CA GLY A 5 63.92 -21.61 -3.28
C GLY A 5 63.80 -21.26 -1.80
N SER A 6 64.03 -19.99 -1.46
CA SER A 6 63.91 -19.48 -0.11
C SER A 6 62.43 -19.37 0.32
N PRO A 7 62.12 -19.48 1.59
CA PRO A 7 60.75 -19.43 2.09
C PRO A 7 60.26 -17.98 2.22
N GLU A 8 59.08 -17.68 1.69
CA GLU A 8 58.35 -16.45 1.88
C GLU A 8 57.76 -16.36 3.31
N THR A 9 58.07 -15.29 3.98
CA THR A 9 57.53 -14.92 5.30
C THR A 9 56.07 -14.53 5.20
N PRO A 10 55.17 -14.99 6.09
CA PRO A 10 53.79 -14.56 6.08
C PRO A 10 53.62 -13.09 6.59
N ARG A 11 52.99 -12.28 5.78
CA ARG A 11 52.59 -10.92 6.19
C ARG A 11 51.54 -10.97 7.31
N GLN A 12 51.89 -10.45 8.46
CA GLN A 12 50.94 -10.20 9.56
C GLN A 12 49.95 -9.10 9.13
N PHE A 13 48.68 -9.45 9.04
CA PHE A 13 47.59 -8.48 8.98
C PHE A 13 47.37 -7.90 10.39
N PHE A 14 47.75 -6.65 10.58
CA PHE A 14 47.33 -5.88 11.73
C PHE A 14 45.84 -5.61 11.69
N SER A 15 45.07 -6.32 12.51
CA SER A 15 43.67 -6.01 12.78
C SER A 15 43.62 -4.70 13.63
N ARG A 16 43.05 -3.65 13.07
CA ARG A 16 42.68 -2.46 13.81
C ARG A 16 41.52 -2.80 14.78
N PRO A 17 41.55 -2.37 16.02
CA PRO A 17 40.45 -2.59 16.95
C PRO A 17 39.23 -1.82 16.47
N HIS A 18 38.10 -2.53 16.25
CA HIS A 18 36.81 -1.94 16.06
C HIS A 18 36.43 -1.12 17.30
N LYS A 19 36.28 0.17 17.17
CA LYS A 19 35.59 0.98 18.16
C LYS A 19 34.17 0.49 18.27
N VAL A 20 33.83 -0.14 19.37
CA VAL A 20 32.46 -0.44 19.77
C VAL A 20 31.72 0.90 19.86
N GLY A 21 30.87 1.18 18.87
CA GLY A 21 29.98 2.32 18.92
C GLY A 21 29.05 2.17 20.13
N ARG A 22 28.94 3.22 20.93
CA ARG A 22 27.95 3.31 22.01
C ARG A 22 26.60 2.99 21.40
N ALA A 23 25.90 1.97 21.93
CA ALA A 23 24.52 1.68 21.64
C ALA A 23 23.72 2.98 21.81
N ALA A 24 23.04 3.40 20.75
CA ALA A 24 22.09 4.50 20.84
C ALA A 24 21.00 4.07 21.85
N ALA A 25 20.75 4.90 22.84
CA ALA A 25 19.67 4.69 23.78
C ALA A 25 18.35 4.54 23.00
N PRO A 26 17.45 3.63 23.42
CA PRO A 26 16.16 3.49 22.77
C PRO A 26 15.48 4.86 22.80
N ARG A 27 15.19 5.41 21.61
CA ARG A 27 14.32 6.56 21.48
C ARG A 27 12.93 6.09 21.88
N HIS A 28 12.55 6.34 23.11
CA HIS A 28 11.16 6.32 23.48
C HIS A 28 10.46 7.32 22.56
N LEU A 29 9.55 6.83 21.72
CA LEU A 29 8.52 7.66 21.12
C LEU A 29 7.72 8.23 22.30
N GLN A 30 8.12 9.39 22.78
CA GLN A 30 7.19 10.23 23.52
C GLN A 30 6.16 10.67 22.49
N LEU A 31 4.92 10.25 22.69
CA LEU A 31 3.75 10.96 22.17
C LEU A 31 3.85 12.36 22.80
N GLU A 32 4.65 13.23 22.19
CA GLU A 32 4.53 14.65 22.43
C GLU A 32 3.11 15.00 22.02
N SER A 33 2.37 15.56 22.97
CA SER A 33 1.00 15.95 22.72
C SER A 33 1.00 16.85 21.49
N LEU A 34 0.31 16.42 20.43
CA LEU A 34 0.05 17.22 19.23
C LEU A 34 -0.75 18.50 19.53
N GLU A 35 -1.00 18.77 20.80
CA GLU A 35 -1.84 19.89 21.30
C GLU A 35 -1.23 21.28 21.14
N ARG A 36 -0.01 21.44 20.66
CA ARG A 36 0.64 22.75 20.49
C ARG A 36 1.33 22.97 19.16
N ARG A 37 0.80 22.50 18.08
CA ARG A 37 1.09 23.15 16.81
C ARG A 37 0.03 24.23 16.64
N GLU A 38 0.42 25.46 16.90
CA GLU A 38 -0.35 26.67 16.49
C GLU A 38 -0.42 26.67 14.96
N LEU A 39 -1.40 25.93 14.42
CA LEU A 39 -1.52 25.73 12.99
C LEU A 39 -1.86 27.01 12.26
N LEU A 40 -2.42 28.05 12.90
CA LEU A 40 -2.81 29.30 12.23
C LEU A 40 -3.03 30.41 13.26
N THR A 41 -2.16 31.39 13.33
CA THR A 41 -2.39 32.65 14.01
C THR A 41 -2.82 33.70 12.96
N GLY A 42 -4.11 33.97 12.84
CA GLY A 42 -4.63 34.99 11.93
C GLY A 42 -5.84 34.54 11.09
N ASN A 43 -6.49 35.44 10.41
CA ASN A 43 -7.54 35.11 9.44
C ASN A 43 -6.96 34.29 8.31
N LEU A 44 -7.59 33.18 7.99
CA LEU A 44 -7.16 32.29 6.89
C LEU A 44 -7.29 33.05 5.56
N PRO A 45 -6.20 33.17 4.78
CA PRO A 45 -6.24 33.87 3.49
C PRO A 45 -6.85 32.96 2.40
N TRP A 46 -8.15 32.67 2.51
CA TRP A 46 -8.87 31.73 1.64
C TRP A 46 -8.59 31.92 0.13
N GLY A 47 -8.43 33.16 -0.32
CA GLY A 47 -8.16 33.47 -1.73
C GLY A 47 -6.75 33.10 -2.22
N THR A 48 -5.85 32.64 -1.34
CA THR A 48 -4.49 32.22 -1.68
C THR A 48 -4.29 30.72 -1.65
N TYR A 49 -5.28 29.93 -1.21
CA TYR A 49 -5.19 28.48 -1.22
C TYR A 49 -5.60 27.92 -2.59
N GLU A 50 -4.71 27.11 -3.15
CA GLU A 50 -5.01 26.24 -4.26
C GLU A 50 -5.28 24.84 -3.71
N PHE A 51 -6.33 24.20 -4.23
CA PHE A 51 -6.70 22.84 -3.87
C PHE A 51 -6.63 21.95 -5.11
N ARG A 52 -6.10 20.75 -4.93
CA ARG A 52 -6.06 19.76 -6.01
C ARG A 52 -7.46 19.32 -6.40
N SER A 53 -7.67 19.02 -7.68
CA SER A 53 -8.86 18.29 -8.14
C SER A 53 -8.98 16.94 -7.40
N ILE A 54 -10.14 16.35 -7.42
CA ILE A 54 -10.36 15.05 -6.75
C ILE A 54 -9.79 13.90 -7.55
N ASP A 55 -9.76 14.04 -8.86
CA ASP A 55 -9.27 13.06 -9.84
C ASP A 55 -7.80 13.25 -10.21
N GLY A 56 -7.10 14.21 -9.62
CA GLY A 56 -5.70 14.51 -9.91
C GLY A 56 -5.45 15.27 -11.22
N SER A 57 -6.49 15.60 -12.00
CA SER A 57 -6.35 16.36 -13.23
C SER A 57 -5.88 17.80 -12.97
N GLY A 58 -5.16 18.40 -13.94
CA GLY A 58 -4.71 19.78 -13.87
C GLY A 58 -3.58 20.07 -12.86
N ASN A 59 -3.05 19.04 -12.17
CA ASN A 59 -1.88 19.21 -11.30
C ASN A 59 -0.58 19.46 -12.07
N ASN A 60 -0.45 18.89 -13.27
CA ASN A 60 0.58 19.30 -14.21
C ASN A 60 0.02 20.36 -15.17
N LEU A 61 0.71 21.50 -15.29
CA LEU A 61 0.20 22.65 -16.07
C LEU A 61 0.43 22.49 -17.58
N GLU A 62 1.41 21.70 -17.98
CA GLU A 62 1.72 21.43 -19.40
C GLU A 62 0.97 20.19 -19.90
N HIS A 63 0.77 19.21 -19.04
CA HIS A 63 0.11 17.94 -19.33
C HIS A 63 -0.97 17.64 -18.27
N PRO A 64 -2.16 18.25 -18.40
CA PRO A 64 -3.18 18.19 -17.35
C PRO A 64 -3.65 16.78 -16.94
N ASP A 65 -3.51 15.80 -17.85
CA ASP A 65 -3.93 14.42 -17.61
C ASP A 65 -2.85 13.57 -16.93
N TRP A 66 -1.62 14.06 -16.83
CA TRP A 66 -0.55 13.30 -16.21
C TRP A 66 -0.79 13.09 -14.72
N GLY A 67 -0.85 11.84 -14.31
CA GLY A 67 -1.12 11.45 -12.93
C GLY A 67 -2.60 11.54 -12.53
N ALA A 68 -3.50 11.81 -13.48
CA ALA A 68 -4.94 11.78 -13.23
C ALA A 68 -5.45 10.32 -13.15
N ALA A 69 -6.52 10.12 -12.37
CA ALA A 69 -7.25 8.86 -12.32
C ALA A 69 -7.83 8.50 -13.70
N GLY A 70 -7.88 7.22 -14.02
CA GLY A 70 -8.36 6.74 -15.31
C GLY A 70 -7.34 6.85 -16.44
N THR A 71 -6.09 7.20 -16.15
CA THR A 71 -5.01 7.25 -17.14
C THR A 71 -4.12 6.01 -17.10
N ALA A 72 -3.38 5.76 -18.20
CA ALA A 72 -2.50 4.61 -18.29
C ALA A 72 -1.33 4.71 -17.30
N LEU A 73 -0.95 3.57 -16.71
CA LEU A 73 0.31 3.42 -16.00
C LEU A 73 1.49 3.72 -16.95
N LEU A 74 2.50 4.43 -16.44
CA LEU A 74 3.71 4.72 -17.19
C LEU A 74 4.54 3.44 -17.36
N ARG A 75 4.98 3.12 -18.59
CA ARG A 75 5.93 2.04 -18.80
C ARG A 75 7.35 2.56 -18.80
N MET A 76 8.19 2.00 -17.95
CA MET A 76 9.63 2.27 -17.93
C MET A 76 10.34 1.45 -19.01
N MET A 77 9.79 0.27 -19.36
CA MET A 77 10.32 -0.65 -20.35
C MET A 77 9.24 -1.02 -21.38
N PRO A 78 9.61 -1.41 -22.60
CA PRO A 78 8.67 -1.93 -23.58
C PRO A 78 7.89 -3.13 -23.05
N ALA A 79 6.61 -3.24 -23.43
CA ALA A 79 5.78 -4.35 -23.04
C ALA A 79 6.32 -5.69 -23.61
N SER A 80 6.38 -6.72 -22.78
CA SER A 80 6.83 -8.06 -23.13
C SER A 80 5.64 -9.02 -23.20
N TYR A 81 4.84 -8.90 -24.25
CA TYR A 81 3.75 -9.82 -24.58
C TYR A 81 4.19 -10.82 -25.65
N MET A 82 3.58 -12.03 -25.70
CA MET A 82 3.91 -13.07 -26.69
C MET A 82 3.70 -12.60 -28.13
N ASP A 83 2.60 -11.90 -28.35
CA ASP A 83 2.21 -11.33 -29.65
C ASP A 83 2.71 -9.89 -29.84
N GLY A 84 3.46 -9.35 -28.87
CA GLY A 84 3.87 -7.95 -28.82
C GLY A 84 2.75 -6.96 -28.49
N LYS A 85 1.52 -7.41 -28.21
CA LYS A 85 0.33 -6.56 -28.03
C LYS A 85 -0.39 -6.77 -26.72
N GLY A 86 -0.65 -8.02 -26.33
CA GLY A 86 -1.44 -8.26 -25.13
C GLY A 86 -1.64 -9.72 -24.79
N GLU A 87 -1.12 -10.64 -25.53
CA GLU A 87 -1.13 -12.07 -25.17
C GLU A 87 -0.15 -12.34 -24.06
N MET A 88 -0.66 -12.81 -22.92
CA MET A 88 0.18 -13.10 -21.76
C MET A 88 1.22 -14.15 -22.08
N MET A 89 2.42 -13.98 -21.56
CA MET A 89 3.42 -15.04 -21.51
C MET A 89 2.97 -16.10 -20.48
N VAL A 90 2.05 -16.97 -20.89
CA VAL A 90 1.69 -18.19 -20.17
C VAL A 90 2.78 -19.24 -20.36
N GLU A 91 2.68 -20.38 -19.70
CA GLU A 91 3.68 -21.46 -19.71
C GLU A 91 4.15 -21.83 -21.14
N VAL A 92 5.02 -20.99 -21.69
CA VAL A 92 5.91 -21.42 -22.76
C VAL A 92 7.06 -22.14 -22.08
N SER A 93 7.69 -23.09 -22.74
CA SER A 93 8.72 -24.03 -22.26
C SER A 93 9.78 -23.45 -21.32
N ASP A 94 9.91 -22.13 -21.23
CA ASP A 94 10.95 -21.43 -20.46
C ASP A 94 10.43 -20.64 -19.23
N ARG A 95 9.11 -20.60 -18.98
CA ARG A 95 8.56 -19.91 -17.80
C ARG A 95 7.89 -20.90 -16.85
N ALA A 96 8.46 -21.02 -15.65
CA ALA A 96 7.92 -21.90 -14.63
C ALA A 96 6.51 -21.48 -14.19
N ASN A 97 5.71 -22.47 -13.82
CA ASN A 97 4.37 -22.25 -13.25
C ASN A 97 4.41 -21.35 -12.01
N PRO A 98 3.55 -20.33 -11.88
CA PRO A 98 3.57 -19.39 -10.75
C PRO A 98 3.43 -20.07 -9.38
N ARG A 99 2.57 -21.11 -9.26
CA ARG A 99 2.41 -21.85 -8.01
C ARG A 99 3.66 -22.68 -7.69
N THR A 100 4.33 -23.24 -8.70
CA THR A 100 5.61 -23.93 -8.52
C THR A 100 6.68 -22.98 -7.98
N ILE A 101 6.74 -21.74 -8.50
CA ILE A 101 7.67 -20.72 -8.01
C ILE A 101 7.33 -20.38 -6.56
N SER A 102 6.06 -20.11 -6.26
CA SER A 102 5.60 -19.84 -4.91
C SER A 102 6.05 -20.90 -3.92
N ASN A 103 5.82 -22.18 -4.25
CA ASN A 103 6.17 -23.31 -3.39
C ASN A 103 7.67 -23.47 -3.17
N ARG A 104 8.48 -23.26 -4.23
CA ARG A 104 9.93 -23.52 -4.17
C ARG A 104 10.73 -22.33 -3.61
N ILE A 105 10.30 -21.11 -3.88
CA ILE A 105 11.07 -19.91 -3.60
C ILE A 105 10.51 -19.16 -2.40
N ALA A 106 9.17 -18.97 -2.36
CA ALA A 106 8.56 -18.03 -1.43
C ALA A 106 7.99 -18.70 -0.15
N ALA A 107 7.95 -20.02 -0.07
CA ALA A 107 7.45 -20.69 1.13
C ALA A 107 8.32 -20.36 2.35
N GLN A 108 7.73 -19.75 3.39
CA GLN A 108 8.36 -19.50 4.69
C GLN A 108 8.14 -20.66 5.65
N GLY A 109 7.00 -21.37 5.52
CA GLY A 109 6.57 -22.39 6.46
C GLY A 109 6.20 -21.79 7.82
N ASP A 110 6.33 -22.59 8.88
CA ASP A 110 5.95 -22.20 10.26
C ASP A 110 7.00 -21.31 10.96
N GLN A 111 8.05 -20.89 10.26
CA GLN A 111 9.12 -20.07 10.85
C GLN A 111 8.72 -18.59 10.84
N SER A 112 8.94 -17.90 11.97
CA SER A 112 8.90 -16.45 12.01
C SER A 112 10.28 -15.89 11.73
N ILE A 113 10.42 -15.14 10.63
CA ILE A 113 11.68 -14.51 10.21
C ILE A 113 11.53 -13.00 10.42
N VAL A 114 11.59 -12.58 11.69
CA VAL A 114 11.44 -11.15 12.01
C VAL A 114 12.65 -10.34 11.54
N ASN A 115 12.38 -9.15 11.02
CA ASN A 115 13.41 -8.25 10.51
C ASN A 115 14.43 -7.86 11.59
N ASP A 116 15.70 -7.80 11.21
CA ASP A 116 16.82 -7.44 12.10
C ASP A 116 16.89 -5.92 12.36
N ARG A 117 16.23 -5.09 11.54
CA ARG A 117 16.20 -3.63 11.66
C ARG A 117 15.19 -3.12 12.69
N GLN A 118 14.45 -4.01 13.34
CA GLN A 118 13.43 -3.70 14.35
C GLN A 118 12.29 -2.80 13.83
N LEU A 119 11.95 -2.92 12.56
CA LEU A 119 10.80 -2.26 11.97
C LEU A 119 9.52 -2.90 12.51
N SER A 120 8.57 -2.09 12.93
CA SER A 120 7.26 -2.58 13.37
C SER A 120 6.35 -2.90 12.19
N ASP A 121 5.23 -3.56 12.44
CA ASP A 121 4.23 -3.89 11.43
C ASP A 121 3.64 -2.65 10.73
N PHE A 122 3.81 -1.46 11.29
CA PHE A 122 3.47 -0.23 10.57
C PHE A 122 4.22 -0.08 9.25
N ILE A 123 5.40 -0.73 9.06
CA ILE A 123 6.15 -0.62 7.81
C ILE A 123 5.37 -1.19 6.62
N TRP A 124 4.80 -2.38 6.77
CA TRP A 124 4.00 -2.97 5.69
C TRP A 124 2.58 -2.40 5.64
N GLN A 125 2.01 -2.07 6.80
CA GLN A 125 0.67 -1.48 6.85
C GLN A 125 0.63 -0.08 6.23
N TRP A 126 1.66 0.75 6.47
CA TRP A 126 1.79 2.03 5.78
C TRP A 126 2.01 1.84 4.28
N GLY A 127 2.85 0.87 3.91
CA GLY A 127 3.07 0.51 2.50
C GLY A 127 1.77 0.17 1.78
N GLN A 128 0.91 -0.68 2.37
CA GLN A 128 -0.40 -1.00 1.82
C GLN A 128 -1.32 0.22 1.77
N PHE A 129 -1.39 1.01 2.84
CA PHE A 129 -2.22 2.20 2.89
C PHE A 129 -1.80 3.26 1.84
N LEU A 130 -0.50 3.38 1.60
CA LEU A 130 0.07 4.25 0.57
C LEU A 130 -0.17 3.70 -0.86
N ASP A 131 -0.07 2.38 -1.07
CA ASP A 131 -0.43 1.77 -2.36
C ASP A 131 -1.88 2.08 -2.73
N HIS A 132 -2.77 2.05 -1.75
CA HIS A 132 -4.18 2.38 -1.91
C HIS A 132 -4.45 3.89 -2.16
N ASP A 133 -3.45 4.72 -2.04
CA ASP A 133 -3.47 6.14 -2.46
C ASP A 133 -2.94 6.34 -3.88
N LEU A 134 -2.07 5.43 -4.36
CA LEU A 134 -1.28 5.65 -5.57
C LEU A 134 -1.70 4.80 -6.76
N SER A 135 -2.16 3.57 -6.54
CA SER A 135 -2.44 2.66 -7.64
C SER A 135 -3.59 1.68 -7.39
N LEU A 136 -4.45 1.59 -8.37
CA LEU A 136 -5.50 0.58 -8.52
C LEU A 136 -5.75 0.33 -9.99
N THR A 137 -5.62 -0.92 -10.42
CA THR A 137 -6.08 -1.34 -11.74
C THR A 137 -7.18 -2.38 -11.53
N HIS A 138 -8.39 -2.09 -11.99
CA HIS A 138 -9.48 -3.03 -11.89
C HIS A 138 -9.17 -4.32 -12.65
N ALA A 139 -9.65 -5.43 -12.13
CA ALA A 139 -9.52 -6.74 -12.76
C ALA A 139 -10.88 -7.39 -12.86
N ASP A 140 -11.31 -7.68 -14.09
CA ASP A 140 -12.60 -8.29 -14.36
C ASP A 140 -12.51 -9.34 -15.46
N ALA A 141 -13.48 -10.28 -15.49
CA ALA A 141 -13.56 -11.29 -16.50
C ALA A 141 -13.78 -10.72 -17.92
N VAL A 142 -14.32 -9.51 -18.04
CA VAL A 142 -14.50 -8.80 -19.32
C VAL A 142 -13.16 -8.49 -20.01
N TYR A 143 -12.09 -8.30 -19.23
CA TYR A 143 -10.75 -8.06 -19.75
C TYR A 143 -9.97 -9.36 -20.03
N GLY A 144 -10.49 -10.51 -19.61
CA GLY A 144 -9.97 -11.85 -19.81
C GLY A 144 -9.89 -12.64 -18.49
N HIS A 145 -10.00 -13.95 -18.62
CA HIS A 145 -9.88 -14.90 -17.51
C HIS A 145 -8.75 -15.88 -17.82
N GLU A 146 -7.69 -15.81 -17.04
CA GLU A 146 -6.42 -16.56 -17.24
C GLU A 146 -6.01 -17.23 -15.93
N PRO A 147 -6.74 -18.26 -15.47
CA PRO A 147 -6.46 -18.92 -14.20
C PRO A 147 -5.05 -19.47 -14.15
N ILE A 148 -4.47 -19.53 -12.98
CA ILE A 148 -3.16 -20.11 -12.75
C ILE A 148 -3.35 -21.63 -12.62
N PRO A 149 -2.88 -22.44 -13.57
CA PRO A 149 -3.04 -23.88 -13.52
C PRO A 149 -2.21 -24.48 -12.38
N MET A 150 -2.68 -25.59 -11.82
CA MET A 150 -1.89 -26.32 -10.86
C MET A 150 -0.71 -27.01 -11.52
N PRO A 151 0.43 -27.18 -10.79
CA PRO A 151 1.58 -27.94 -11.28
C PRO A 151 1.18 -29.38 -11.69
N GLU A 152 1.95 -29.97 -12.60
CA GLU A 152 1.82 -31.37 -12.94
C GLU A 152 1.93 -32.25 -11.65
N GLY A 153 0.95 -33.12 -11.43
CA GLY A 153 0.83 -33.89 -10.19
C GLY A 153 0.00 -33.22 -9.09
N GLY A 154 -0.49 -32.00 -9.31
CA GLY A 154 -1.31 -31.26 -8.36
C GLY A 154 -0.50 -30.49 -7.30
N ASP A 155 -1.22 -29.87 -6.39
CA ASP A 155 -0.66 -29.10 -5.26
C ASP A 155 -1.14 -29.70 -3.94
N PRO A 156 -0.30 -29.80 -2.89
CA PRO A 156 -0.70 -30.41 -1.61
C PRO A 156 -1.90 -29.74 -0.92
N LEU A 157 -2.13 -28.44 -1.17
CA LEU A 157 -3.20 -27.65 -0.55
C LEU A 157 -4.35 -27.36 -1.51
N PHE A 158 -4.05 -27.00 -2.76
CA PHE A 158 -5.07 -26.67 -3.77
C PHE A 158 -5.51 -27.90 -4.58
N GLY A 159 -4.87 -29.06 -4.43
CA GLY A 159 -5.17 -30.26 -5.23
C GLY A 159 -4.94 -30.01 -6.71
N TYR A 160 -5.99 -30.14 -7.52
CA TYR A 160 -6.00 -29.85 -8.95
C TYR A 160 -6.82 -28.60 -9.31
N GLN A 161 -7.22 -27.81 -8.31
CA GLN A 161 -8.06 -26.64 -8.52
C GLN A 161 -7.19 -25.44 -8.89
N ASP A 162 -7.36 -24.92 -10.09
CA ASP A 162 -6.70 -23.71 -10.56
C ASP A 162 -7.02 -22.50 -9.69
N ILE A 163 -6.07 -21.60 -9.50
CA ILE A 163 -6.27 -20.35 -8.80
C ILE A 163 -6.94 -19.37 -9.78
N PRO A 164 -8.14 -18.83 -9.45
CA PRO A 164 -8.81 -17.87 -10.31
C PRO A 164 -7.95 -16.62 -10.54
N PHE A 165 -7.87 -16.17 -11.77
CA PHE A 165 -7.19 -14.93 -12.12
C PHE A 165 -7.97 -14.20 -13.22
N ARG A 166 -8.24 -12.91 -12.98
CA ARG A 166 -8.84 -12.00 -13.94
C ARG A 166 -7.83 -10.99 -14.40
N ARG A 167 -7.84 -10.70 -15.69
CA ARG A 167 -6.91 -9.75 -16.28
C ARG A 167 -7.28 -8.32 -15.90
N SER A 168 -6.28 -7.46 -15.91
CA SER A 168 -6.39 -6.05 -15.59
C SER A 168 -7.07 -5.26 -16.71
N GLU A 169 -7.80 -4.23 -16.31
CA GLU A 169 -8.34 -3.20 -17.20
C GLU A 169 -7.22 -2.54 -18.01
N PHE A 170 -7.51 -2.23 -19.26
CA PHE A 170 -6.54 -1.66 -20.18
C PHE A 170 -7.21 -0.76 -21.23
N ALA A 171 -6.42 0.16 -21.78
CA ALA A 171 -6.65 0.78 -23.07
C ALA A 171 -5.65 0.25 -24.10
N LEU A 172 -5.93 0.41 -25.39
CA LEU A 172 -4.98 0.12 -26.45
C LEU A 172 -4.26 1.42 -26.86
N ASP A 173 -2.94 1.36 -26.96
CA ASP A 173 -2.17 2.45 -27.55
C ASP A 173 -2.23 2.43 -29.10
N ASP A 174 -1.53 3.37 -29.73
CA ASP A 174 -1.50 3.49 -31.19
C ASP A 174 -0.91 2.26 -31.90
N GLN A 175 -0.18 1.41 -31.18
CA GLN A 175 0.38 0.15 -31.68
C GLN A 175 -0.50 -1.06 -31.37
N SER A 176 -1.68 -0.81 -30.80
CA SER A 176 -2.61 -1.83 -30.30
C SER A 176 -2.03 -2.67 -29.16
N THR A 177 -1.14 -2.10 -28.36
CA THR A 177 -0.57 -2.74 -27.18
C THR A 177 -1.41 -2.38 -25.94
N ARG A 178 -1.68 -3.34 -25.08
CA ARG A 178 -2.38 -3.12 -23.81
C ARG A 178 -1.59 -2.21 -22.89
N GLN A 179 -2.23 -1.12 -22.44
CA GLN A 179 -1.73 -0.21 -21.42
C GLN A 179 -2.71 -0.26 -20.24
N GLN A 180 -2.26 -0.73 -19.09
CA GLN A 180 -3.12 -0.87 -17.91
C GLN A 180 -3.49 0.49 -17.35
N ILE A 181 -4.73 0.62 -16.90
CA ILE A 181 -5.29 1.89 -16.41
C ILE A 181 -5.15 1.98 -14.89
N ASN A 182 -4.62 3.11 -14.41
CA ASN A 182 -4.65 3.44 -12.99
C ASN A 182 -5.95 4.18 -12.67
N GLN A 183 -6.76 3.63 -11.79
CA GLN A 183 -8.04 4.22 -11.39
C GLN A 183 -7.91 5.27 -10.28
N LEU A 184 -6.70 5.46 -9.75
CA LEU A 184 -6.42 6.44 -8.70
C LEU A 184 -5.54 7.57 -9.24
N THR A 185 -5.48 8.66 -8.47
CA THR A 185 -4.48 9.70 -8.71
C THR A 185 -3.08 9.16 -8.44
N ALA A 186 -2.08 9.64 -9.15
CA ALA A 186 -0.67 9.24 -8.93
C ALA A 186 0.02 10.07 -7.83
N PHE A 187 -0.75 10.85 -7.08
CA PHE A 187 -0.23 11.78 -6.09
C PHE A 187 -0.47 11.25 -4.67
N ILE A 188 0.45 11.54 -3.75
CA ILE A 188 0.17 11.34 -2.32
C ILE A 188 -0.75 12.49 -1.88
N ASP A 189 -2.04 12.32 -2.10
CA ASP A 189 -3.08 13.33 -1.88
C ASP A 189 -4.25 12.84 -1.02
N ALA A 190 -4.07 11.66 -0.41
CA ALA A 190 -5.04 10.97 0.43
C ALA A 190 -6.30 10.52 -0.34
N SER A 191 -6.17 10.16 -1.61
CA SER A 191 -7.28 9.61 -2.40
C SER A 191 -7.88 8.36 -1.77
N ASN A 192 -7.09 7.58 -1.04
CA ASN A 192 -7.57 6.44 -0.25
C ASN A 192 -8.55 6.86 0.88
N VAL A 193 -8.52 8.11 1.31
CA VAL A 193 -9.47 8.68 2.29
C VAL A 193 -10.67 9.33 1.60
N TYR A 194 -10.44 10.00 0.46
CA TYR A 194 -11.43 10.90 -0.17
C TYR A 194 -12.04 10.37 -1.46
N GLY A 195 -11.42 9.39 -2.10
CA GLY A 195 -11.72 8.93 -3.45
C GLY A 195 -10.95 9.66 -4.54
N SER A 196 -10.94 9.08 -5.73
CA SER A 196 -10.37 9.65 -6.95
C SER A 196 -11.43 10.03 -7.98
N ASP A 197 -12.70 10.06 -7.56
CA ASP A 197 -13.83 10.46 -8.39
C ASP A 197 -14.82 11.32 -7.59
N PRO A 198 -15.57 12.22 -8.25
CA PRO A 198 -16.49 13.14 -7.57
C PRO A 198 -17.67 12.45 -6.88
N GLU A 199 -18.15 11.31 -7.39
CA GLU A 199 -19.30 10.59 -6.83
C GLU A 199 -18.93 9.97 -5.49
N ARG A 200 -17.80 9.24 -5.42
CA ARG A 200 -17.28 8.68 -4.18
C ARG A 200 -16.95 9.78 -3.17
N ALA A 201 -16.27 10.84 -3.61
CA ALA A 201 -15.94 11.96 -2.73
C ALA A 201 -17.18 12.62 -2.12
N ALA A 202 -18.23 12.82 -2.92
CA ALA A 202 -19.49 13.37 -2.42
C ALA A 202 -20.20 12.39 -1.47
N GLY A 203 -20.22 11.10 -1.79
CA GLY A 203 -20.84 10.07 -0.95
C GLY A 203 -20.24 9.95 0.44
N LEU A 204 -18.96 10.29 0.59
CA LEU A 204 -18.24 10.24 1.87
C LEU A 204 -18.41 11.50 2.73
N ARG A 205 -18.96 12.60 2.19
CA ARG A 205 -19.13 13.87 2.92
C ARG A 205 -20.46 13.95 3.64
N THR A 206 -20.47 14.68 4.76
CA THR A 206 -21.71 15.09 5.43
C THR A 206 -22.32 16.33 4.80
N PHE A 207 -21.52 17.16 4.12
CA PHE A 207 -21.84 18.52 3.68
C PHE A 207 -22.22 19.46 4.83
N GLU A 208 -21.69 19.19 6.02
CA GLU A 208 -21.89 20.01 7.21
C GLU A 208 -20.57 20.14 7.97
N GLY A 209 -20.07 21.37 8.10
CA GLY A 209 -18.83 21.68 8.81
C GLY A 209 -17.57 21.04 8.21
N GLY A 210 -17.59 20.76 6.90
CA GLY A 210 -16.48 20.16 6.15
C GLY A 210 -16.17 18.71 6.54
N ARG A 211 -17.07 18.00 7.22
CA ARG A 211 -16.80 16.69 7.80
C ARG A 211 -17.03 15.54 6.82
N LEU A 212 -16.27 14.47 7.03
CA LEU A 212 -16.53 13.16 6.46
C LEU A 212 -17.53 12.38 7.33
N ARG A 213 -18.30 11.50 6.68
CA ARG A 213 -19.26 10.62 7.36
C ARG A 213 -18.53 9.60 8.22
N GLN A 214 -19.16 9.28 9.35
CA GLN A 214 -18.76 8.21 10.25
C GLN A 214 -20.01 7.45 10.69
N SER A 215 -19.84 6.18 11.03
CA SER A 215 -20.83 5.41 11.76
C SER A 215 -20.72 5.68 13.27
N ASP A 216 -21.58 5.03 14.05
CA ASP A 216 -21.52 5.08 15.51
C ASP A 216 -20.12 4.70 16.01
N ASN A 217 -19.70 5.30 17.12
CA ASN A 217 -18.35 5.14 17.70
C ASN A 217 -17.19 5.64 16.83
N GLY A 218 -17.48 6.48 15.82
CA GLY A 218 -16.46 7.12 14.98
C GLY A 218 -15.70 6.12 14.08
N LEU A 219 -16.33 5.02 13.69
CA LEU A 219 -15.84 4.14 12.65
C LEU A 219 -16.21 4.69 11.27
N LEU A 220 -15.66 4.10 10.20
CA LEU A 220 -16.06 4.39 8.83
C LEU A 220 -17.59 4.23 8.65
N PRO A 221 -18.23 4.95 7.72
CA PRO A 221 -19.63 4.73 7.40
C PRO A 221 -19.82 3.35 6.77
N LEU A 222 -20.98 2.73 7.04
CA LEU A 222 -21.37 1.48 6.41
C LEU A 222 -21.95 1.74 5.02
N ASN A 223 -21.73 0.81 4.10
CA ASN A 223 -22.27 0.84 2.73
C ASN A 223 -23.77 0.49 2.68
N SER A 224 -24.54 1.16 3.52
CA SER A 224 -26.00 1.08 3.58
C SER A 224 -26.65 2.34 3.03
N LEU A 225 -25.92 3.05 2.18
CA LEU A 225 -26.35 4.28 1.54
C LEU A 225 -27.48 3.97 0.55
N GLU A 226 -28.35 4.93 0.30
CA GLU A 226 -29.39 4.86 -0.74
C GLU A 226 -28.76 4.55 -2.13
N ASN A 227 -27.55 5.10 -2.36
CA ASN A 227 -26.69 4.77 -3.50
C ASN A 227 -25.39 4.15 -2.94
N PRO A 228 -25.27 2.82 -2.92
CA PRO A 228 -24.08 2.16 -2.39
C PRO A 228 -22.88 2.42 -3.29
N LEU A 229 -21.73 2.73 -2.65
CA LEU A 229 -20.47 2.92 -3.35
C LEU A 229 -19.83 1.54 -3.66
N PRO A 230 -19.21 1.36 -4.84
CA PRO A 230 -18.50 0.13 -5.15
C PRO A 230 -17.43 -0.20 -4.12
N ASN A 231 -17.39 -1.45 -3.66
CA ASN A 231 -16.37 -1.98 -2.75
C ASN A 231 -15.86 -3.33 -3.26
N ASP A 232 -14.60 -3.61 -2.98
CA ASP A 232 -14.04 -4.94 -3.20
C ASP A 232 -14.41 -5.87 -2.04
N GLY A 233 -14.66 -7.14 -2.33
CA GLY A 233 -14.90 -8.17 -1.32
C GLY A 233 -16.26 -8.10 -0.63
N GLU A 234 -17.31 -7.74 -1.33
CA GLU A 234 -18.69 -7.73 -0.77
C GLU A 234 -19.09 -9.09 -0.20
N ILE A 235 -19.59 -9.07 1.02
CA ILE A 235 -20.18 -10.24 1.68
C ILE A 235 -21.71 -10.08 1.67
N PRO A 236 -22.47 -10.96 0.99
CA PRO A 236 -23.91 -10.88 0.97
C PRO A 236 -24.52 -10.80 2.38
N GLY A 237 -25.34 -9.78 2.60
CA GLY A 237 -26.03 -9.58 3.90
C GLY A 237 -25.18 -8.99 5.03
N SER A 238 -23.91 -8.65 4.78
CA SER A 238 -23.04 -7.95 5.73
C SER A 238 -22.58 -6.62 5.14
N PRO A 239 -23.17 -5.48 5.55
CA PRO A 239 -22.73 -4.20 5.05
C PRO A 239 -21.28 -3.95 5.45
N MET A 240 -20.46 -3.68 4.43
CA MET A 240 -19.05 -3.35 4.56
C MET A 240 -18.90 -1.85 4.87
N PHE A 241 -17.74 -1.46 5.36
CA PHE A 241 -17.38 -0.05 5.50
C PHE A 241 -17.06 0.57 4.12
N VAL A 242 -17.25 1.90 3.99
CA VAL A 242 -16.81 2.64 2.82
C VAL A 242 -15.76 3.69 3.19
N ALA A 243 -14.77 3.86 2.30
CA ALA A 243 -13.73 4.87 2.38
C ALA A 243 -13.43 5.41 0.97
N GLY A 244 -12.38 6.20 0.82
CA GLY A 244 -11.93 6.68 -0.48
C GLY A 244 -11.49 5.56 -1.42
N ASP A 245 -10.87 4.51 -0.90
CA ASP A 245 -10.49 3.33 -1.67
C ASP A 245 -11.47 2.17 -1.46
N SER A 246 -11.80 1.46 -2.54
CA SER A 246 -12.74 0.32 -2.53
C SER A 246 -12.25 -0.87 -1.70
N ARG A 247 -10.93 -1.01 -1.53
CA ARG A 247 -10.24 -2.09 -0.81
C ARG A 247 -10.15 -1.87 0.71
N ALA A 248 -10.75 -0.82 1.27
CA ALA A 248 -10.63 -0.45 2.69
C ALA A 248 -10.99 -1.55 3.68
N ASN A 249 -11.75 -2.57 3.26
CA ASN A 249 -12.15 -3.71 4.07
C ASN A 249 -11.25 -4.94 3.90
N GLU A 250 -10.19 -4.86 3.09
CA GLU A 250 -9.36 -6.03 2.77
C GLU A 250 -8.88 -6.75 4.02
N GLN A 251 -8.43 -6.00 5.04
CA GLN A 251 -8.14 -6.56 6.36
C GLN A 251 -8.34 -5.50 7.47
N VAL A 252 -8.53 -5.95 8.71
CA VAL A 252 -8.96 -5.08 9.82
C VAL A 252 -7.96 -3.98 10.19
N ALA A 253 -6.66 -4.20 10.02
CA ALA A 253 -5.66 -3.16 10.29
C ALA A 253 -5.70 -2.06 9.22
N LEU A 254 -5.96 -2.42 7.96
CA LEU A 254 -6.18 -1.44 6.90
C LEU A 254 -7.46 -0.62 7.14
N THR A 255 -8.56 -1.28 7.49
CA THR A 255 -9.81 -0.58 7.89
C THR A 255 -9.56 0.38 9.06
N SER A 256 -8.71 -0.02 10.01
CA SER A 256 -8.32 0.83 11.15
C SER A 256 -7.52 2.04 10.71
N MET A 257 -6.63 1.91 9.73
CA MET A 257 -5.88 3.03 9.14
C MET A 257 -6.82 4.02 8.44
N HIS A 258 -7.71 3.55 7.59
CA HIS A 258 -8.72 4.42 6.95
C HIS A 258 -9.56 5.15 7.98
N THR A 259 -10.00 4.46 9.03
CA THR A 259 -10.78 5.08 10.14
C THR A 259 -9.96 6.16 10.86
N LEU A 260 -8.67 5.91 11.11
CA LEU A 260 -7.77 6.87 11.76
C LEU A 260 -7.69 8.17 10.95
N PHE A 261 -7.52 8.08 9.64
CA PHE A 261 -7.38 9.27 8.79
C PHE A 261 -8.72 10.01 8.56
N VAL A 262 -9.85 9.31 8.57
CA VAL A 262 -11.18 9.96 8.60
C VAL A 262 -11.39 10.71 9.91
N ARG A 263 -10.99 10.14 11.05
CA ARG A 263 -11.02 10.83 12.35
C ARG A 263 -10.11 12.04 12.36
N GLU A 264 -8.92 11.94 11.78
CA GLU A 264 -7.98 13.05 11.68
C GLU A 264 -8.54 14.18 10.83
N HIS A 265 -9.12 13.87 9.65
CA HIS A 265 -9.83 14.86 8.85
C HIS A 265 -10.90 15.59 9.66
N ASN A 266 -11.76 14.87 10.37
CA ASN A 266 -12.84 15.48 11.15
C ASN A 266 -12.31 16.32 12.32
N ARG A 267 -11.22 15.91 12.96
CA ARG A 267 -10.52 16.70 13.98
C ARG A 267 -9.98 18.02 13.41
N LEU A 268 -9.36 17.96 12.23
CA LEU A 268 -8.85 19.14 11.52
C LEU A 268 -10.00 20.05 11.08
N ALA A 269 -11.09 19.51 10.55
CA ALA A 269 -12.28 20.27 10.18
C ALA A 269 -12.84 21.07 11.38
N GLU A 270 -12.92 20.44 12.56
CA GLU A 270 -13.33 21.11 13.79
C GLU A 270 -12.38 22.23 14.22
N LEU A 271 -11.07 21.99 14.08
CA LEU A 271 -10.06 23.02 14.39
C LEU A 271 -10.20 24.22 13.46
N ILE A 272 -10.34 23.99 12.15
CA ILE A 272 -10.51 25.03 11.13
C ILE A 272 -11.78 25.84 11.41
N ALA A 273 -12.93 25.16 11.66
CA ALA A 273 -14.19 25.82 11.95
C ALA A 273 -14.13 26.67 13.24
N ARG A 274 -13.42 26.23 14.27
CA ARG A 274 -13.18 27.02 15.49
C ARG A 274 -12.29 28.24 15.23
N HIS A 275 -11.31 28.10 14.35
CA HIS A 275 -10.36 29.16 14.02
C HIS A 275 -11.02 30.23 13.13
N ASP A 276 -11.80 29.80 12.14
CA ASP A 276 -12.59 30.70 11.28
C ASP A 276 -14.08 30.31 11.25
N PRO A 277 -14.89 30.85 12.17
CA PRO A 277 -16.32 30.56 12.24
C PRO A 277 -17.14 31.02 11.02
N LYS A 278 -16.53 31.74 10.08
CA LYS A 278 -17.18 32.20 8.84
C LYS A 278 -16.84 31.32 7.63
N ALA A 279 -15.92 30.37 7.81
CA ALA A 279 -15.55 29.45 6.73
C ALA A 279 -16.76 28.63 6.29
N THR A 280 -16.92 28.47 4.99
CA THR A 280 -17.96 27.61 4.41
C THR A 280 -17.61 26.15 4.61
N ASP A 281 -18.59 25.26 4.49
CA ASP A 281 -18.39 23.80 4.52
C ASP A 281 -17.30 23.37 3.54
N GLU A 282 -17.33 23.86 2.30
CA GLU A 282 -16.35 23.53 1.26
C GLU A 282 -14.94 24.02 1.62
N GLN A 283 -14.80 25.23 2.15
CA GLN A 283 -13.50 25.77 2.57
C GLN A 283 -12.89 24.93 3.69
N ILE A 284 -13.68 24.53 4.68
CA ILE A 284 -13.24 23.69 5.78
C ILE A 284 -12.81 22.31 5.25
N TYR A 285 -13.63 21.68 4.41
CA TYR A 285 -13.35 20.38 3.81
C TYR A 285 -12.06 20.39 3.01
N GLN A 286 -11.89 21.33 2.10
CA GLN A 286 -10.71 21.38 1.22
C GLN A 286 -9.42 21.66 2.00
N LEU A 287 -9.48 22.52 3.03
CA LEU A 287 -8.30 22.77 3.85
C LEU A 287 -7.95 21.55 4.71
N ALA A 288 -8.92 20.90 5.32
CA ALA A 288 -8.70 19.67 6.08
C ALA A 288 -8.11 18.56 5.16
N ARG A 289 -8.67 18.38 3.95
CA ARG A 289 -8.13 17.47 2.93
C ARG A 289 -6.68 17.79 2.58
N LYS A 290 -6.36 19.05 2.36
CA LYS A 290 -4.97 19.49 2.05
C LYS A 290 -4.01 19.17 3.19
N LEU A 291 -4.44 19.34 4.45
CA LEU A 291 -3.61 19.04 5.62
C LEU A 291 -3.39 17.54 5.79
N VAL A 292 -4.43 16.71 5.64
CA VAL A 292 -4.29 15.23 5.68
C VAL A 292 -3.34 14.74 4.59
N GLY A 293 -3.47 15.24 3.35
CA GLY A 293 -2.53 14.90 2.29
C GLY A 293 -1.09 15.30 2.63
N ALA A 294 -0.89 16.48 3.23
CA ALA A 294 0.43 16.92 3.69
C ALA A 294 0.98 16.03 4.82
N GLU A 295 0.16 15.57 5.75
CA GLU A 295 0.54 14.63 6.80
C GLU A 295 0.99 13.29 6.19
N MET A 296 0.24 12.74 5.22
CA MET A 296 0.63 11.52 4.52
C MET A 296 1.96 11.67 3.77
N GLN A 297 2.19 12.83 3.12
CA GLN A 297 3.47 13.13 2.48
C GLN A 297 4.61 13.17 3.49
N ILE A 298 4.43 13.85 4.63
CA ILE A 298 5.46 13.93 5.69
C ILE A 298 5.76 12.55 6.24
N ILE A 299 4.76 11.75 6.61
CA ILE A 299 4.97 10.40 7.11
C ILE A 299 5.71 9.55 6.08
N THR A 300 5.32 9.65 4.80
CA THR A 300 5.96 8.88 3.73
C THR A 300 7.44 9.26 3.56
N TYR A 301 7.75 10.56 3.45
CA TYR A 301 9.11 11.01 3.13
C TYR A 301 10.04 11.10 4.35
N GLU A 302 9.50 11.40 5.53
CA GLU A 302 10.33 11.61 6.72
C GLU A 302 10.44 10.37 7.62
N GLU A 303 9.48 9.43 7.53
CA GLU A 303 9.42 8.25 8.38
C GLU A 303 9.48 6.94 7.59
N PHE A 304 8.52 6.70 6.68
CA PHE A 304 8.40 5.42 5.96
C PHE A 304 9.59 5.15 5.03
N LEU A 305 9.89 6.03 4.10
CA LEU A 305 11.01 5.83 3.16
C LEU A 305 12.36 5.73 3.86
N PRO A 306 12.70 6.56 4.86
CA PRO A 306 13.91 6.37 5.65
C PRO A 306 13.95 5.04 6.41
N ALA A 307 12.81 4.58 6.93
CA ALA A 307 12.72 3.29 7.59
C ALA A 307 12.92 2.14 6.59
N LEU A 308 12.26 2.19 5.42
CA LEU A 308 12.34 1.16 4.38
C LEU A 308 13.73 1.10 3.72
N LEU A 309 14.30 2.25 3.33
CA LEU A 309 15.54 2.34 2.55
C LEU A 309 16.81 2.43 3.42
N GLY A 310 16.67 2.58 4.74
CA GLY A 310 17.80 2.73 5.66
C GLY A 310 18.55 4.05 5.42
N HIS A 311 19.91 3.98 5.48
CA HIS A 311 20.76 5.18 5.33
C HIS A 311 20.86 5.71 3.87
N ARG A 312 20.29 5.00 2.92
CA ARG A 312 20.26 5.41 1.51
C ARG A 312 19.06 6.31 1.24
N ARG A 313 18.97 7.42 1.98
CA ARG A 313 17.95 8.43 1.72
C ARG A 313 18.12 8.98 0.31
N PRO A 314 17.05 9.13 -0.48
CA PRO A 314 17.11 9.98 -1.66
C PRO A 314 17.48 11.39 -1.21
N SER A 315 18.75 11.78 -1.34
CA SER A 315 19.27 13.08 -0.87
C SER A 315 18.60 14.27 -1.55
N ALA A 316 17.92 14.04 -2.66
CA ALA A 316 17.20 15.07 -3.42
C ALA A 316 15.99 15.65 -2.66
N TYR A 317 15.42 14.95 -1.69
CA TYR A 317 14.20 15.38 -0.99
C TYR A 317 14.44 16.08 0.35
N MET A 318 15.65 15.96 0.94
CA MET A 318 15.94 16.36 2.32
C MET A 318 16.93 17.53 2.45
N GLY A 319 17.43 18.09 1.36
CA GLY A 319 18.42 19.15 1.39
C GLY A 319 17.88 20.52 0.96
N SER A 320 18.64 21.57 1.26
CA SER A 320 18.41 22.95 0.80
C SER A 320 18.45 23.14 -0.72
N GLY A 321 18.65 22.05 -1.50
CA GLY A 321 18.63 21.99 -2.94
C GLY A 321 17.51 21.11 -3.47
N ARG A 322 16.28 21.22 -2.93
CA ARG A 322 15.12 20.53 -3.53
C ARG A 322 15.05 20.89 -5.01
N PRO A 323 15.00 19.89 -5.92
CA PRO A 323 14.63 20.21 -7.28
C PRO A 323 13.30 20.94 -7.24
N GLY A 324 13.19 22.07 -7.92
CA GLY A 324 11.91 22.74 -8.10
C GLY A 324 10.92 21.83 -8.81
N TYR A 325 9.67 22.24 -8.86
CA TYR A 325 8.66 21.60 -9.71
C TYR A 325 9.16 21.56 -11.16
N ASP A 326 9.06 20.38 -11.78
CA ASP A 326 9.41 20.15 -13.19
C ASP A 326 8.19 19.62 -13.93
N ALA A 327 7.54 20.48 -14.73
CA ALA A 327 6.35 20.13 -15.50
C ALA A 327 6.62 19.10 -16.60
N THR A 328 7.88 18.89 -16.99
CA THR A 328 8.24 17.92 -18.03
C THR A 328 8.36 16.50 -17.51
N MET A 329 8.36 16.32 -16.18
CA MET A 329 8.42 15.01 -15.53
C MET A 329 7.01 14.49 -15.26
N SER A 330 6.65 13.35 -15.86
CA SER A 330 5.37 12.70 -15.59
C SER A 330 5.34 12.17 -14.15
N PRO A 331 4.31 12.51 -13.35
CA PRO A 331 4.08 11.94 -12.03
C PRO A 331 3.37 10.59 -12.08
N SER A 332 2.97 10.09 -13.26
CA SER A 332 2.21 8.85 -13.39
C SER A 332 2.99 7.67 -12.81
N ILE A 333 2.26 6.78 -12.14
CA ILE A 333 2.86 5.59 -11.51
C ILE A 333 3.38 4.63 -12.58
N ALA A 334 4.62 4.15 -12.40
CA ALA A 334 5.20 3.17 -13.30
C ALA A 334 4.50 1.81 -13.16
N ASN A 335 4.25 1.16 -14.29
CA ASN A 335 3.64 -0.18 -14.33
C ASN A 335 4.50 -1.21 -13.57
N GLU A 336 5.81 -1.14 -13.73
CA GLU A 336 6.79 -1.97 -13.02
C GLU A 336 6.75 -1.72 -11.51
N PHE A 337 6.52 -0.48 -11.08
CA PHE A 337 6.37 -0.14 -9.67
C PHE A 337 5.09 -0.76 -9.10
N SER A 338 3.93 -0.50 -9.71
CA SER A 338 2.63 -0.99 -9.23
C SER A 338 2.52 -2.51 -9.26
N ALA A 339 2.94 -3.16 -10.35
CA ALA A 339 2.75 -4.60 -10.53
C ALA A 339 3.87 -5.47 -9.94
N ALA A 340 5.04 -4.90 -9.60
CA ALA A 340 6.18 -5.66 -9.08
C ALA A 340 6.85 -5.00 -7.88
N LEU A 341 7.47 -3.82 -8.02
CA LEU A 341 8.40 -3.29 -7.03
C LEU A 341 7.71 -2.92 -5.70
N PHE A 342 6.53 -2.31 -5.75
CA PHE A 342 5.81 -1.89 -4.53
C PHE A 342 5.14 -3.06 -3.79
N ARG A 343 5.23 -4.27 -4.32
CA ARG A 343 4.78 -5.50 -3.64
C ARG A 343 5.79 -6.04 -2.63
N VAL A 344 6.91 -5.35 -2.41
CA VAL A 344 7.93 -5.66 -1.39
C VAL A 344 7.32 -5.86 0.00
N GLY A 345 6.23 -5.17 0.32
CA GLY A 345 5.51 -5.30 1.59
C GLY A 345 5.00 -6.69 1.89
N HIS A 346 4.79 -7.53 0.87
CA HIS A 346 4.21 -8.86 1.05
C HIS A 346 5.13 -9.82 1.84
N SER A 347 6.45 -9.64 1.79
CA SER A 347 7.38 -10.45 2.61
C SER A 347 7.42 -10.00 4.08
N MET A 348 7.01 -8.76 4.36
CA MET A 348 7.07 -8.18 5.71
C MET A 348 5.86 -8.51 6.58
N LEU A 349 4.83 -9.16 6.04
CA LEU A 349 3.59 -9.45 6.75
C LEU A 349 3.82 -10.40 7.92
N SER A 350 3.27 -10.06 9.07
CA SER A 350 3.23 -10.93 10.24
C SER A 350 2.04 -11.91 10.16
N PRO A 351 2.16 -13.16 10.64
CA PRO A 351 1.08 -14.15 10.54
C PRO A 351 -0.13 -13.86 11.46
N GLN A 352 0.00 -12.93 12.40
CA GLN A 352 -1.07 -12.46 13.26
C GLN A 352 -0.99 -10.96 13.48
N LEU A 353 -2.11 -10.34 13.79
CA LEU A 353 -2.22 -8.98 14.29
C LEU A 353 -2.33 -9.03 15.81
N LEU A 354 -1.39 -8.39 16.52
CA LEU A 354 -1.48 -8.28 17.98
C LEU A 354 -2.58 -7.29 18.37
N LEU A 355 -3.28 -7.62 19.45
CA LEU A 355 -4.24 -6.72 20.11
C LEU A 355 -3.61 -6.20 21.39
N VAL A 356 -3.36 -4.90 21.46
CA VAL A 356 -2.65 -4.29 22.58
C VAL A 356 -3.49 -3.22 23.26
N GLU A 357 -3.65 -3.35 24.58
CA GLU A 357 -4.33 -2.39 25.44
C GLU A 357 -3.32 -1.75 26.41
N GLY A 358 -3.13 -0.45 26.30
CA GLY A 358 -2.05 0.21 27.02
C GLY A 358 -0.66 -0.32 26.60
N LYS A 359 -0.05 -1.15 27.47
CA LYS A 359 1.22 -1.84 27.20
C LYS A 359 1.10 -3.36 27.25
N THR A 360 -0.11 -3.87 27.34
CA THR A 360 -0.37 -5.29 27.53
C THR A 360 -0.95 -5.89 26.24
N ILE A 361 -0.39 -6.99 25.79
CA ILE A 361 -1.00 -7.81 24.73
C ILE A 361 -2.20 -8.53 25.35
N VAL A 362 -3.40 -8.23 24.84
CA VAL A 362 -4.67 -8.79 25.33
C VAL A 362 -5.23 -9.86 24.40
N GLY A 363 -4.64 -10.05 23.25
CA GLY A 363 -5.01 -11.07 22.28
C GLY A 363 -4.24 -10.95 20.98
N GLU A 364 -4.58 -11.80 20.05
CA GLU A 364 -4.07 -11.81 18.67
C GLU A 364 -5.17 -12.25 17.70
N LEU A 365 -5.07 -11.82 16.45
CA LEU A 365 -5.95 -12.23 15.37
C LEU A 365 -5.08 -12.79 14.24
N PRO A 366 -5.17 -14.07 13.87
CA PRO A 366 -4.48 -14.64 12.73
C PRO A 366 -4.77 -13.84 11.46
N LEU A 367 -3.73 -13.51 10.67
CA LEU A 367 -3.91 -12.65 9.49
C LEU A 367 -4.89 -13.25 8.49
N LYS A 368 -4.85 -14.56 8.27
CA LYS A 368 -5.82 -15.29 7.42
C LYS A 368 -7.29 -15.16 7.86
N GLU A 369 -7.54 -14.79 9.13
CA GLU A 369 -8.87 -14.59 9.69
C GLU A 369 -9.25 -13.10 9.76
N ALA A 370 -8.33 -12.19 9.39
CA ALA A 370 -8.52 -10.77 9.48
C ALA A 370 -9.15 -10.14 8.21
N PHE A 371 -9.25 -10.90 7.10
CA PHE A 371 -9.77 -10.42 5.83
C PHE A 371 -11.30 -10.27 5.86
N PHE A 372 -11.77 -9.13 5.33
CA PHE A 372 -13.19 -8.80 5.17
C PHE A 372 -14.03 -8.98 6.45
N ARG A 373 -13.50 -8.50 7.58
CA ARG A 373 -14.10 -8.65 8.92
C ARG A 373 -14.59 -7.32 9.52
N PRO A 374 -15.58 -6.63 8.89
CA PRO A 374 -16.14 -5.40 9.46
C PRO A 374 -16.77 -5.64 10.83
N ASP A 375 -17.30 -6.85 11.09
CA ASP A 375 -17.85 -7.30 12.36
C ASP A 375 -16.84 -7.18 13.51
N PHE A 376 -15.56 -7.41 13.26
CA PHE A 376 -14.51 -7.35 14.28
C PHE A 376 -14.40 -5.96 14.94
N LEU A 377 -14.52 -4.91 14.13
CA LEU A 377 -14.52 -3.53 14.61
C LEU A 377 -15.90 -3.05 15.06
N LYS A 378 -16.98 -3.51 14.39
CA LYS A 378 -18.36 -3.14 14.75
C LYS A 378 -18.77 -3.68 16.11
N ASN A 379 -18.43 -4.93 16.40
CA ASN A 379 -18.81 -5.60 17.65
C ASN A 379 -18.03 -5.08 18.86
N ASP A 380 -16.78 -4.68 18.67
CA ASP A 380 -15.96 -4.01 19.69
C ASP A 380 -15.10 -2.90 19.05
N PRO A 381 -15.57 -1.65 19.07
CA PRO A 381 -14.84 -0.52 18.49
C PRO A 381 -13.48 -0.25 19.13
N GLN A 382 -13.20 -0.75 20.34
CA GLN A 382 -11.88 -0.63 20.98
C GLN A 382 -10.83 -1.47 20.23
N ASN A 383 -11.24 -2.45 19.45
CA ASN A 383 -10.34 -3.25 18.64
C ASN A 383 -9.58 -2.42 17.61
N LEU A 384 -10.15 -1.30 17.15
CA LEU A 384 -9.42 -0.35 16.30
C LEU A 384 -8.11 0.12 16.97
N GLU A 385 -8.21 0.61 18.20
CA GLU A 385 -7.03 1.10 18.93
C GLU A 385 -6.10 -0.04 19.33
N ARG A 386 -6.65 -1.21 19.69
CA ARG A 386 -5.86 -2.40 20.03
C ARG A 386 -5.02 -2.87 18.84
N VAL A 387 -5.60 -2.90 17.64
CA VAL A 387 -4.91 -3.25 16.39
C VAL A 387 -3.82 -2.23 16.06
N LEU A 388 -4.13 -0.92 16.08
CA LEU A 388 -3.13 0.12 15.79
C LEU A 388 -1.95 0.07 16.78
N ARG A 389 -2.21 -0.18 18.07
CA ARG A 389 -1.13 -0.39 19.06
C ARG A 389 -0.37 -1.69 18.80
N GLY A 390 -1.05 -2.73 18.34
CA GLY A 390 -0.45 -3.99 17.90
C GLY A 390 0.56 -3.77 16.78
N LEU A 391 0.18 -3.05 15.73
CA LEU A 391 1.07 -2.68 14.62
C LEU A 391 2.33 -1.93 15.08
N ALA A 392 2.20 -1.08 16.10
CA ALA A 392 3.35 -0.35 16.68
C ALA A 392 4.25 -1.25 17.55
N THR A 393 3.72 -2.33 18.09
CA THR A 393 4.39 -3.19 19.07
C THR A 393 5.07 -4.38 18.42
N GLN A 394 4.43 -5.00 17.45
CA GLN A 394 4.92 -6.19 16.74
C GLN A 394 5.98 -5.81 15.72
N ARG A 395 7.05 -6.62 15.65
CA ARG A 395 8.05 -6.50 14.59
C ARG A 395 7.60 -7.23 13.34
N ALA A 396 7.68 -6.55 12.21
CA ALA A 396 7.41 -7.12 10.89
C ALA A 396 8.39 -8.25 10.54
N GLN A 397 8.01 -9.10 9.59
CA GLN A 397 8.93 -10.09 9.04
C GLN A 397 10.04 -9.42 8.21
N GLU A 398 11.05 -10.17 7.79
CA GLU A 398 12.20 -9.65 7.04
C GLU A 398 11.83 -9.29 5.60
N ILE A 399 12.59 -8.36 5.02
CA ILE A 399 12.49 -8.03 3.60
C ILE A 399 13.32 -9.04 2.81
N ASP A 400 12.68 -10.09 2.38
CA ASP A 400 13.31 -11.16 1.61
C ASP A 400 12.36 -11.75 0.56
N ASN A 401 12.62 -12.95 0.10
CA ASN A 401 11.75 -13.66 -0.83
C ASN A 401 10.78 -14.64 -0.15
N LYS A 402 10.68 -14.62 1.19
CA LYS A 402 9.79 -15.51 1.95
C LYS A 402 8.48 -14.80 2.27
N ILE A 403 7.41 -15.55 2.18
CA ILE A 403 6.05 -15.06 2.43
C ILE A 403 5.33 -16.07 3.30
N ILE A 404 4.65 -15.58 4.32
CA ILE A 404 3.89 -16.40 5.27
C ILE A 404 2.75 -17.15 4.59
N ASP A 405 2.42 -18.31 5.11
CA ASP A 405 1.38 -19.18 4.55
C ASP A 405 -0.03 -18.57 4.65
N ASP A 406 -0.27 -17.67 5.59
CA ASP A 406 -1.55 -16.97 5.73
C ASP A 406 -1.99 -16.24 4.44
N VAL A 407 -1.04 -15.69 3.66
CA VAL A 407 -1.35 -15.05 2.38
C VAL A 407 -0.87 -15.86 1.17
N ARG A 408 0.02 -16.81 1.35
CA ARG A 408 0.49 -17.68 0.29
C ARG A 408 -0.47 -18.84 -0.01
N ASN A 409 -1.23 -19.27 1.00
CA ASN A 409 -2.14 -20.41 0.89
C ASN A 409 -3.59 -20.08 1.29
N PHE A 410 -3.79 -19.04 2.10
CA PHE A 410 -5.07 -18.71 2.72
C PHE A 410 -5.54 -17.28 2.44
N LEU A 411 -4.97 -16.62 1.41
CA LEU A 411 -5.42 -15.29 1.04
C LEU A 411 -6.92 -15.32 0.70
N PHE A 412 -7.71 -14.56 1.45
CA PHE A 412 -9.18 -14.42 1.33
C PHE A 412 -9.99 -15.69 1.65
N GLY A 413 -9.36 -16.73 2.19
CA GLY A 413 -10.06 -17.94 2.63
C GLY A 413 -9.22 -19.21 2.54
N PRO A 414 -9.79 -20.36 2.92
CA PRO A 414 -9.11 -21.64 2.77
C PRO A 414 -9.02 -22.10 1.32
N PRO A 415 -7.98 -22.87 0.95
CA PRO A 415 -7.85 -23.47 -0.37
C PRO A 415 -9.11 -24.24 -0.77
N GLY A 416 -9.57 -24.08 -1.99
CA GLY A 416 -10.81 -24.72 -2.49
C GLY A 416 -12.11 -24.02 -2.07
N SER A 417 -12.04 -22.97 -1.23
CA SER A 417 -13.19 -22.20 -0.76
C SER A 417 -12.89 -20.69 -0.79
N GLY A 418 -12.30 -20.21 -1.89
CA GLY A 418 -11.96 -18.79 -2.07
C GLY A 418 -10.49 -18.46 -1.78
N GLY A 419 -9.74 -19.38 -1.16
CA GLY A 419 -8.32 -19.16 -0.86
C GLY A 419 -7.46 -19.07 -2.12
N MET A 420 -6.54 -18.13 -2.10
CA MET A 420 -5.62 -17.83 -3.20
C MET A 420 -4.17 -17.81 -2.70
N ASP A 421 -3.24 -17.76 -3.66
CA ASP A 421 -1.81 -17.62 -3.42
C ASP A 421 -1.35 -16.23 -3.89
N LEU A 422 -1.03 -15.36 -2.94
CA LEU A 422 -0.59 -13.99 -3.23
C LEU A 422 0.67 -13.96 -4.11
N VAL A 423 1.61 -14.87 -3.93
CA VAL A 423 2.84 -14.93 -4.72
C VAL A 423 2.55 -15.33 -6.16
N ALA A 424 1.74 -16.39 -6.33
CA ALA A 424 1.33 -16.83 -7.65
C ALA A 424 0.54 -15.74 -8.40
N LEU A 425 -0.37 -15.04 -7.70
CA LEU A 425 -1.11 -13.90 -8.24
C LEU A 425 -0.17 -12.75 -8.64
N ASN A 426 0.86 -12.44 -7.85
CA ASN A 426 1.83 -11.38 -8.18
C ASN A 426 2.60 -11.71 -9.46
N ILE A 427 3.07 -12.96 -9.59
CA ILE A 427 3.77 -13.41 -10.80
C ILE A 427 2.85 -13.34 -12.01
N GLN A 428 1.61 -13.82 -11.86
CA GLN A 428 0.63 -13.80 -12.96
C GLN A 428 0.26 -12.35 -13.35
N ARG A 429 0.15 -11.44 -12.37
CA ARG A 429 -0.11 -10.02 -12.62
C ARG A 429 1.02 -9.36 -13.39
N GLY A 430 2.28 -9.66 -13.07
CA GLY A 430 3.42 -9.18 -13.86
C GLY A 430 3.37 -9.66 -15.32
N ARG A 431 2.93 -10.92 -15.56
CA ARG A 431 2.72 -11.45 -16.92
C ARG A 431 1.54 -10.77 -17.62
N ASP A 432 0.44 -10.54 -16.92
CA ASP A 432 -0.74 -9.81 -17.43
C ASP A 432 -0.39 -8.38 -17.84
N HIS A 433 0.45 -7.72 -17.06
CA HIS A 433 0.92 -6.38 -17.35
C HIS A 433 2.04 -6.32 -18.40
N GLY A 434 2.45 -7.48 -18.93
CA GLY A 434 3.51 -7.56 -19.94
C GLY A 434 4.85 -7.05 -19.41
N LEU A 435 5.17 -7.30 -18.13
CA LEU A 435 6.47 -6.91 -17.59
C LEU A 435 7.58 -7.78 -18.19
N PRO A 436 8.73 -7.20 -18.58
CA PRO A 436 9.89 -7.96 -18.99
C PRO A 436 10.46 -8.78 -17.80
N ASP A 437 11.41 -9.67 -18.08
CA ASP A 437 12.15 -10.33 -17.02
C ASP A 437 13.15 -9.36 -16.36
N TYR A 438 13.57 -9.70 -15.13
CA TYR A 438 14.46 -8.86 -14.34
C TYR A 438 15.78 -8.51 -15.02
N ASN A 439 16.33 -9.43 -15.83
CA ASN A 439 17.62 -9.18 -16.50
C ASN A 439 17.49 -8.22 -17.70
N SER A 440 16.25 -7.99 -18.16
CA SER A 440 15.95 -7.05 -19.24
C SER A 440 15.70 -5.62 -18.72
N LEU A 441 15.53 -5.47 -17.38
CA LEU A 441 15.43 -4.18 -16.70
C LEU A 441 16.82 -3.58 -16.46
#